data_32895de56d28e4e99abc9f1c2fd980cf
#
_entry.id   32895de56d28e4e99abc9f1c2fd980cf
#
_cell.length_a   1.000
_cell.length_b   1.000
_cell.length_c   1.000
_cell.angle_alpha   90.00
_cell.angle_beta   90.00
_cell.angle_gamma   90.00
#
_symmetry.space_group_name_H-M   'P 1'
#
loop_
_entity.id
_entity.type
_entity.pdbx_description
1 polymer ?
#
loop_
_entity_poly.entity_id
_entity_poly.type
_entity_poly.pdbx_seq_one_letter_code
_entity_poly.pdbx_strand_id
1 'polypeptide(L)'
;MPAQTDLASSSGIVLFIRYAFMPNHLGYCGGNENELLLERAATGQADPRLTPLLTQFTGATPYLRSIAAANGVRDPFDRRVVEAYWLGNELLARVEARDLYQMLEERFGAHLPPKLREQVLRKPPEGAKPFHLFHVVDVYRHLERETVGMAAMESCRISWGQVRAVDGASVTVDRQPLVLREGKFALGEAQPERVLRSFDGLGFAEDVSVGDWVSVHWGWACEVLDDRKLANLRRWTAHHLTIANRTI
;
A
#
# COMPACT_ATOMS: atom_id res chain seq x y z
N MET A 1 -0.19 -32.84 5.05
CA MET A 1 -0.62 -31.71 4.19
C MET A 1 -0.63 -30.46 5.06
N PRO A 2 0.04 -29.36 4.65
CA PRO A 2 -0.11 -28.11 5.38
C PRO A 2 -1.58 -27.70 5.36
N ALA A 3 -2.07 -27.17 6.48
CA ALA A 3 -3.44 -26.72 6.60
C ALA A 3 -3.72 -25.59 5.60
N GLN A 4 -4.94 -25.50 5.08
CA GLN A 4 -5.35 -24.48 4.11
C GLN A 4 -5.07 -23.05 4.61
N THR A 5 -5.01 -22.85 5.92
CA THR A 5 -4.64 -21.61 6.61
C THR A 5 -3.16 -21.24 6.37
N ASP A 6 -2.23 -22.18 6.31
CA ASP A 6 -0.80 -21.91 6.13
C ASP A 6 -0.48 -21.44 4.70
N LEU A 7 -1.19 -21.98 3.71
CA LEU A 7 -1.04 -21.57 2.30
C LEU A 7 -1.56 -20.16 2.06
N ALA A 8 -2.69 -19.78 2.66
CA ALA A 8 -3.26 -18.44 2.55
C ALA A 8 -2.35 -17.39 3.24
N SER A 9 -1.79 -17.73 4.40
CA SER A 9 -0.83 -16.89 5.13
C SER A 9 0.47 -16.71 4.34
N SER A 10 1.07 -17.78 3.84
CA SER A 10 2.30 -17.70 3.02
C SER A 10 2.10 -16.84 1.79
N SER A 11 0.95 -16.95 1.12
CA SER A 11 0.64 -16.13 -0.05
C SER A 11 0.38 -14.66 0.32
N GLY A 12 -0.12 -14.38 1.51
CA GLY A 12 -0.28 -13.02 2.04
C GLY A 12 1.05 -12.38 2.41
N ILE A 13 1.98 -13.12 2.99
CA ILE A 13 3.34 -12.69 3.26
C ILE A 13 4.06 -12.29 1.96
N VAL A 14 4.00 -13.12 0.93
CA VAL A 14 4.55 -12.80 -0.40
C VAL A 14 3.94 -11.51 -0.95
N LEU A 15 2.61 -11.40 -0.90
CA LEU A 15 1.91 -10.21 -1.37
C LEU A 15 2.33 -8.96 -0.59
N PHE A 16 2.46 -9.06 0.73
CA PHE A 16 2.93 -7.94 1.56
C PHE A 16 4.32 -7.48 1.13
N ILE A 17 5.26 -8.41 0.99
CA ILE A 17 6.64 -8.10 0.62
C ILE A 17 6.71 -7.44 -0.77
N ARG A 18 5.91 -7.85 -1.74
CA ARG A 18 5.87 -7.24 -3.08
C ARG A 18 5.68 -5.72 -3.03
N TYR A 19 4.82 -5.25 -2.15
CA TYR A 19 4.54 -3.83 -1.98
C TYR A 19 5.51 -3.14 -1.01
N ALA A 20 5.96 -3.85 0.02
CA ALA A 20 6.81 -3.31 1.06
C ALA A 20 8.31 -3.26 0.68
N PHE A 21 8.75 -3.99 -0.34
CA PHE A 21 10.16 -4.13 -0.70
C PHE A 21 10.84 -2.81 -1.01
N MET A 22 10.37 -2.08 -2.02
CA MET A 22 11.08 -0.88 -2.48
C MET A 22 11.14 0.24 -1.44
N PRO A 23 10.05 0.62 -0.73
CA PRO A 23 10.15 1.62 0.33
C PRO A 23 11.06 1.16 1.49
N ASN A 24 11.16 -0.14 1.78
CA ASN A 24 12.13 -0.66 2.75
C ASN A 24 13.56 -0.55 2.21
N HIS A 25 13.81 -0.94 0.97
CA HIS A 25 15.11 -0.84 0.31
C HIS A 25 15.64 0.60 0.31
N LEU A 26 14.73 1.58 0.14
CA LEU A 26 15.05 3.01 0.16
C LEU A 26 15.12 3.60 1.59
N GLY A 27 14.91 2.80 2.64
CA GLY A 27 15.01 3.23 4.04
C GLY A 27 13.82 4.02 4.58
N TYR A 28 12.67 4.02 3.90
CA TYR A 28 11.47 4.76 4.35
C TYR A 28 10.63 3.98 5.36
N CYS A 29 10.61 2.66 5.31
CA CYS A 29 9.84 1.84 6.25
C CYS A 29 10.39 0.42 6.36
N GLY A 30 10.06 -0.30 7.46
CA GLY A 30 10.51 -1.68 7.68
C GLY A 30 11.82 -1.75 8.48
N GLY A 31 12.51 -2.88 8.34
CA GLY A 31 13.76 -3.19 9.03
C GLY A 31 14.92 -3.45 8.07
N ASN A 32 16.01 -4.01 8.59
CA ASN A 32 17.26 -4.17 7.84
C ASN A 32 17.33 -5.43 6.96
N GLU A 33 16.33 -6.33 7.04
CA GLU A 33 16.36 -7.65 6.37
C GLU A 33 15.70 -7.62 4.98
N ASN A 34 15.82 -6.51 4.25
CA ASN A 34 15.10 -6.30 3.00
C ASN A 34 15.50 -7.31 1.90
N GLU A 35 16.78 -7.62 1.76
CA GLU A 35 17.29 -8.57 0.78
C GLU A 35 16.76 -9.99 1.04
N LEU A 36 16.77 -10.42 2.31
CA LEU A 36 16.20 -11.70 2.71
C LEU A 36 14.70 -11.78 2.35
N LEU A 37 13.95 -10.72 2.61
CA LEU A 37 12.51 -10.68 2.29
C LEU A 37 12.29 -10.80 0.78
N LEU A 38 13.09 -10.07 -0.05
CA LEU A 38 13.00 -10.15 -1.50
C LEU A 38 13.29 -11.58 -1.99
N GLU A 39 14.40 -12.18 -1.56
CA GLU A 39 14.79 -13.53 -1.94
C GLU A 39 13.70 -14.55 -1.63
N ARG A 40 13.20 -14.53 -0.38
CA ARG A 40 12.17 -15.47 0.07
C ARG A 40 10.86 -15.32 -0.67
N ALA A 41 10.44 -14.09 -0.96
CA ALA A 41 9.22 -13.84 -1.70
C ALA A 41 9.35 -14.19 -3.19
N ALA A 42 10.46 -13.85 -3.83
CA ALA A 42 10.71 -14.14 -5.23
C ALA A 42 10.84 -15.64 -5.52
N THR A 43 11.45 -16.39 -4.58
CA THR A 43 11.63 -17.84 -4.69
C THR A 43 10.43 -18.67 -4.19
N GLY A 44 9.36 -18.02 -3.73
CA GLY A 44 8.19 -18.70 -3.15
C GLY A 44 8.46 -19.38 -1.80
N GLN A 45 9.57 -19.04 -1.12
CA GLN A 45 9.95 -19.59 0.18
C GLN A 45 9.49 -18.72 1.36
N ALA A 46 8.66 -17.71 1.11
CA ALA A 46 8.06 -16.90 2.15
C ALA A 46 7.07 -17.72 2.99
N ASP A 47 7.23 -17.71 4.30
CA ASP A 47 6.43 -18.47 5.24
C ASP A 47 6.16 -17.68 6.54
N PRO A 48 5.28 -18.16 7.44
CA PRO A 48 4.92 -17.45 8.68
C PRO A 48 6.10 -17.11 9.61
N ARG A 49 7.26 -17.75 9.48
CA ARG A 49 8.45 -17.40 10.27
C ARG A 49 9.02 -16.03 9.95
N LEU A 50 8.66 -15.46 8.79
CA LEU A 50 9.01 -14.08 8.42
C LEU A 50 8.13 -13.02 9.12
N THR A 51 7.02 -13.41 9.75
CA THR A 51 6.09 -12.47 10.41
C THR A 51 6.78 -11.49 11.38
N PRO A 52 7.76 -11.87 12.21
CA PRO A 52 8.47 -10.93 13.08
C PRO A 52 9.16 -9.79 12.30
N LEU A 53 9.68 -10.08 11.12
CA LEU A 53 10.30 -9.06 10.25
C LEU A 53 9.24 -8.14 9.65
N LEU A 54 8.10 -8.71 9.23
CA LEU A 54 7.00 -7.93 8.65
C LEU A 54 6.32 -7.02 9.67
N THR A 55 6.33 -7.36 10.96
CA THR A 55 5.78 -6.51 12.01
C THR A 55 6.59 -5.23 12.26
N GLN A 56 7.82 -5.16 11.75
CA GLN A 56 8.65 -3.95 11.77
C GLN A 56 8.11 -2.85 10.83
N PHE A 57 7.23 -3.20 9.89
CA PHE A 57 6.51 -2.23 9.07
C PHE A 57 5.38 -1.57 9.87
N THR A 58 5.78 -0.73 10.82
CA THR A 58 4.89 -0.14 11.82
C THR A 58 3.82 0.78 11.23
N GLY A 59 4.04 1.29 10.01
CA GLY A 59 3.04 2.07 9.27
C GLY A 59 1.90 1.23 8.68
N ALA A 60 2.12 -0.06 8.39
CA ALA A 60 1.14 -0.94 7.75
C ALA A 60 0.43 -1.89 8.73
N THR A 61 1.19 -2.47 9.68
CA THR A 61 0.71 -3.52 10.58
C THR A 61 -0.56 -3.17 11.36
N PRO A 62 -0.76 -1.95 11.91
CA PRO A 62 -1.99 -1.60 12.61
C PRO A 62 -3.23 -1.66 11.71
N TYR A 63 -3.11 -1.23 10.46
CA TYR A 63 -4.19 -1.29 9.48
C TYR A 63 -4.57 -2.72 9.13
N LEU A 64 -3.60 -3.61 8.92
CA LEU A 64 -3.84 -5.03 8.69
C LEU A 64 -4.60 -5.67 9.86
N ARG A 65 -4.20 -5.36 11.10
CA ARG A 65 -4.89 -5.85 12.32
C ARG A 65 -6.33 -5.34 12.39
N SER A 66 -6.57 -4.08 12.08
CA SER A 66 -7.92 -3.50 12.05
C SER A 66 -8.81 -4.17 11.00
N ILE A 67 -8.31 -4.39 9.77
CA ILE A 67 -9.04 -5.11 8.73
C ILE A 67 -9.34 -6.54 9.15
N ALA A 68 -8.34 -7.26 9.67
CA ALA A 68 -8.49 -8.64 10.11
C ALA A 68 -9.54 -8.78 11.21
N ALA A 69 -9.46 -7.95 12.26
CA ALA A 69 -10.40 -7.95 13.39
C ALA A 69 -11.85 -7.67 12.94
N ALA A 70 -12.07 -6.64 12.12
CA ALA A 70 -13.41 -6.29 11.62
C ALA A 70 -14.05 -7.40 10.76
N ASN A 71 -13.25 -8.30 10.22
CA ASN A 71 -13.69 -9.39 9.34
C ASN A 71 -13.62 -10.77 10.00
N GLY A 72 -13.25 -10.88 11.27
CA GLY A 72 -13.08 -12.16 11.95
C GLY A 72 -11.97 -13.03 11.36
N VAL A 73 -10.98 -12.42 10.70
CA VAL A 73 -9.79 -13.09 10.17
C VAL A 73 -8.72 -13.13 11.28
N ARG A 74 -8.22 -14.31 11.60
CA ARG A 74 -7.26 -14.48 12.69
C ARG A 74 -5.88 -13.91 12.37
N ASP A 75 -5.42 -14.13 11.14
CA ASP A 75 -4.08 -13.71 10.69
C ASP A 75 -4.12 -12.38 9.96
N PRO A 76 -3.48 -11.31 10.48
CA PRO A 76 -3.36 -10.05 9.78
C PRO A 76 -2.63 -10.13 8.42
N PHE A 77 -1.80 -11.15 8.23
CA PHE A 77 -1.12 -11.43 6.96
C PHE A 77 -1.87 -12.41 6.06
N ASP A 78 -3.14 -12.73 6.35
CA ASP A 78 -4.01 -13.41 5.37
C ASP A 78 -4.03 -12.61 4.06
N ARG A 79 -3.91 -13.33 2.92
CA ARG A 79 -3.83 -12.71 1.60
C ARG A 79 -4.93 -11.70 1.33
N ARG A 80 -6.18 -11.98 1.76
CA ARG A 80 -7.33 -11.07 1.55
C ARG A 80 -7.20 -9.78 2.36
N VAL A 81 -6.65 -9.87 3.57
CA VAL A 81 -6.38 -8.71 4.44
C VAL A 81 -5.29 -7.84 3.84
N VAL A 82 -4.20 -8.44 3.38
CA VAL A 82 -3.09 -7.73 2.74
C VAL A 82 -3.54 -7.09 1.42
N GLU A 83 -4.32 -7.81 0.61
CA GLU A 83 -4.91 -7.25 -0.62
C GLU A 83 -5.84 -6.06 -0.31
N ALA A 84 -6.67 -6.17 0.74
CA ALA A 84 -7.54 -5.07 1.16
C ALA A 84 -6.75 -3.80 1.48
N TYR A 85 -5.65 -3.92 2.20
CA TYR A 85 -4.80 -2.78 2.58
C TYR A 85 -4.12 -2.12 1.37
N TRP A 86 -3.52 -2.90 0.46
CA TRP A 86 -2.75 -2.37 -0.66
C TRP A 86 -3.59 -1.98 -1.87
N LEU A 87 -4.55 -2.83 -2.26
CA LEU A 87 -5.33 -2.69 -3.49
C LEU A 87 -6.81 -2.37 -3.24
N GLY A 88 -7.29 -2.68 -2.04
CA GLY A 88 -8.69 -2.61 -1.71
C GLY A 88 -9.49 -3.85 -2.16
N ASN A 89 -10.42 -4.27 -1.33
CA ASN A 89 -11.42 -5.27 -1.65
C ASN A 89 -12.65 -5.10 -0.72
N GLU A 90 -13.54 -6.09 -0.71
CA GLU A 90 -14.79 -6.06 0.07
C GLU A 90 -14.57 -6.02 1.59
N LEU A 91 -13.41 -6.48 2.10
CA LEU A 91 -13.12 -6.48 3.53
C LEU A 91 -13.08 -5.06 4.11
N LEU A 92 -12.72 -4.06 3.31
CA LEU A 92 -12.70 -2.66 3.76
C LEU A 92 -14.10 -2.15 4.15
N ALA A 93 -15.16 -2.65 3.50
CA ALA A 93 -16.52 -2.20 3.76
C ALA A 93 -16.95 -2.46 5.21
N ARG A 94 -16.46 -3.54 5.84
CA ARG A 94 -16.84 -3.96 7.20
C ARG A 94 -16.10 -3.21 8.31
N VAL A 95 -15.03 -2.49 7.99
CA VAL A 95 -14.31 -1.72 9.01
C VAL A 95 -15.10 -0.45 9.33
N GLU A 96 -15.53 -0.31 10.58
CA GLU A 96 -16.26 0.87 11.04
C GLU A 96 -15.30 2.07 11.21
N ALA A 97 -15.81 3.27 10.95
CA ALA A 97 -15.03 4.49 11.10
C ALA A 97 -14.49 4.66 12.52
N ARG A 98 -15.29 4.29 13.53
CA ARG A 98 -14.87 4.33 14.93
C ARG A 98 -13.66 3.45 15.21
N ASP A 99 -13.62 2.24 14.65
CA ASP A 99 -12.52 1.30 14.90
C ASP A 99 -11.22 1.78 14.24
N LEU A 100 -11.33 2.37 13.04
CA LEU A 100 -10.20 3.04 12.38
C LEU A 100 -9.65 4.19 13.26
N TYR A 101 -10.55 4.96 13.90
CA TYR A 101 -10.16 6.07 14.77
C TYR A 101 -9.47 5.63 16.03
N GLN A 102 -10.04 4.67 16.70
CA GLN A 102 -9.44 4.11 17.89
C GLN A 102 -8.02 3.62 17.58
N MET A 103 -7.83 2.91 16.49
CA MET A 103 -6.50 2.48 16.04
C MET A 103 -5.56 3.64 15.78
N LEU A 104 -6.04 4.70 15.10
CA LEU A 104 -5.23 5.90 14.82
C LEU A 104 -4.87 6.65 16.11
N GLU A 105 -5.80 6.77 17.05
CA GLU A 105 -5.56 7.40 18.34
C GLU A 105 -4.54 6.64 19.17
N GLU A 106 -4.67 5.33 19.29
CA GLU A 106 -3.72 4.46 19.99
C GLU A 106 -2.32 4.54 19.38
N ARG A 107 -2.23 4.59 18.05
CA ARG A 107 -0.95 4.54 17.33
C ARG A 107 -0.26 5.89 17.25
N PHE A 108 -0.98 6.94 16.97
CA PHE A 108 -0.43 8.26 16.63
C PHE A 108 -0.77 9.35 17.65
N GLY A 109 -1.78 9.13 18.51
CA GLY A 109 -2.29 10.16 19.42
C GLY A 109 -1.25 10.77 20.33
N ALA A 110 -0.27 9.99 20.82
CA ALA A 110 0.82 10.48 21.66
C ALA A 110 1.87 11.33 20.90
N HIS A 111 1.95 11.19 19.57
CA HIS A 111 2.93 11.85 18.72
C HIS A 111 2.37 13.07 17.98
N LEU A 112 1.06 13.29 18.07
CA LEU A 112 0.41 14.42 17.42
C LEU A 112 0.40 15.64 18.35
N PRO A 113 0.82 16.82 17.87
CA PRO A 113 0.56 18.08 18.59
C PRO A 113 -0.93 18.22 18.92
N PRO A 114 -1.32 18.79 20.09
CA PRO A 114 -2.71 18.84 20.55
C PRO A 114 -3.69 19.40 19.50
N LYS A 115 -3.32 20.46 18.79
CA LYS A 115 -4.13 21.05 17.71
C LYS A 115 -4.34 20.08 16.54
N LEU A 116 -3.31 19.35 16.18
CA LEU A 116 -3.34 18.41 15.07
C LEU A 116 -4.08 17.12 15.45
N ARG A 117 -3.88 16.65 16.71
CA ARG A 117 -4.66 15.56 17.30
C ARG A 117 -6.16 15.86 17.22
N GLU A 118 -6.56 17.08 17.59
CA GLU A 118 -7.94 17.51 17.48
C GLU A 118 -8.46 17.50 16.04
N GLN A 119 -7.67 17.95 15.07
CA GLN A 119 -8.05 17.95 13.65
C GLN A 119 -8.12 16.56 13.02
N VAL A 120 -7.15 15.69 13.34
CA VAL A 120 -7.06 14.35 12.77
C VAL A 120 -8.01 13.36 13.45
N LEU A 121 -8.22 13.50 14.77
CA LEU A 121 -9.00 12.55 15.57
C LEU A 121 -10.45 12.95 15.84
N ARG A 122 -10.82 14.25 15.78
CA ARG A 122 -12.20 14.68 16.00
C ARG A 122 -13.12 14.56 14.80
N LYS A 123 -12.58 14.48 13.60
CA LYS A 123 -13.39 14.32 12.38
C LYS A 123 -12.78 13.20 11.55
N PRO A 124 -13.18 11.96 11.80
CA PRO A 124 -12.98 10.95 10.78
C PRO A 124 -13.61 11.47 9.50
N PRO A 125 -12.87 11.53 8.41
CA PRO A 125 -13.54 11.70 7.15
C PRO A 125 -14.56 10.56 7.04
N GLU A 126 -15.83 10.93 7.00
CA GLU A 126 -16.90 9.97 6.82
C GLU A 126 -16.59 9.06 5.65
N GLY A 127 -16.58 7.75 5.88
CA GLY A 127 -16.23 6.76 4.90
C GLY A 127 -14.74 6.41 4.78
N ALA A 128 -13.85 6.97 5.61
CA ALA A 128 -12.45 6.56 5.65
C ALA A 128 -12.32 5.07 6.00
N LYS A 129 -11.41 4.39 5.34
CA LYS A 129 -11.13 2.96 5.53
C LYS A 129 -9.61 2.75 5.70
N PRO A 130 -9.18 1.66 6.33
CA PRO A 130 -7.78 1.30 6.51
C PRO A 130 -7.13 0.86 5.18
N PHE A 131 -7.11 1.76 4.23
CA PHE A 131 -6.53 1.59 2.91
C PHE A 131 -5.22 2.37 2.83
N HIS A 132 -4.21 1.85 2.14
CA HIS A 132 -2.88 2.45 2.15
C HIS A 132 -2.88 3.94 1.76
N LEU A 133 -3.64 4.31 0.73
CA LEU A 133 -3.72 5.71 0.31
C LEU A 133 -4.25 6.63 1.41
N PHE A 134 -5.16 6.16 2.28
CA PHE A 134 -5.59 6.93 3.44
C PHE A 134 -4.41 7.29 4.35
N HIS A 135 -3.51 6.32 4.61
CA HIS A 135 -2.28 6.60 5.36
C HIS A 135 -1.44 7.68 4.67
N VAL A 136 -1.29 7.63 3.35
CA VAL A 136 -0.47 8.56 2.58
C VAL A 136 -1.04 9.99 2.58
N VAL A 137 -2.32 10.16 2.24
CA VAL A 137 -2.89 11.49 1.98
C VAL A 137 -3.58 12.12 3.19
N ASP A 138 -3.98 11.33 4.19
CA ASP A 138 -4.66 11.84 5.39
C ASP A 138 -3.79 11.78 6.64
N VAL A 139 -3.04 10.70 6.88
CA VAL A 139 -2.25 10.55 8.10
C VAL A 139 -0.85 11.14 7.91
N TYR A 140 -0.13 10.70 6.90
CA TYR A 140 1.27 11.08 6.66
C TYR A 140 1.42 12.59 6.41
N ARG A 141 0.51 13.17 5.62
CA ARG A 141 0.43 14.62 5.39
C ARG A 141 0.43 15.45 6.67
N HIS A 142 -0.14 14.93 7.75
CA HIS A 142 -0.28 15.66 9.02
C HIS A 142 0.84 15.37 10.02
N LEU A 143 1.51 14.22 9.91
CA LEU A 143 2.58 13.83 10.83
C LEU A 143 3.92 14.50 10.50
N GLU A 144 4.19 14.75 9.22
CA GLU A 144 5.51 15.22 8.74
C GLU A 144 5.37 16.46 7.85
N ARG A 145 4.77 17.52 8.37
CA ARG A 145 4.48 18.76 7.64
C ARG A 145 5.67 19.40 6.90
N GLU A 146 6.91 19.16 7.33
CA GLU A 146 8.09 19.81 6.77
C GLU A 146 8.90 18.94 5.80
N THR A 147 8.71 17.63 5.79
CA THR A 147 9.56 16.67 5.04
C THR A 147 8.86 15.91 3.94
N VAL A 148 7.53 15.77 3.96
CA VAL A 148 6.80 14.98 2.95
C VAL A 148 6.20 15.88 1.88
N GLY A 149 6.97 16.14 0.84
CA GLY A 149 6.50 16.81 -0.36
C GLY A 149 5.58 15.90 -1.22
N MET A 150 4.90 16.53 -2.20
CA MET A 150 4.06 15.83 -3.19
C MET A 150 4.77 14.64 -3.85
N ALA A 151 6.07 14.76 -4.11
CA ALA A 151 6.87 13.69 -4.72
C ALA A 151 6.91 12.42 -3.87
N ALA A 152 7.06 12.56 -2.54
CA ALA A 152 7.06 11.42 -1.63
C ALA A 152 5.68 10.80 -1.50
N MET A 153 4.61 11.61 -1.43
CA MET A 153 3.23 11.09 -1.43
C MET A 153 2.91 10.34 -2.74
N GLU A 154 3.34 10.89 -3.87
CA GLU A 154 3.18 10.22 -5.17
C GLU A 154 3.93 8.90 -5.24
N SER A 155 5.16 8.83 -4.76
CA SER A 155 5.96 7.61 -4.73
C SER A 155 5.37 6.56 -3.78
N CYS A 156 4.85 6.99 -2.63
CA CYS A 156 4.26 6.11 -1.62
C CYS A 156 2.84 5.62 -1.97
N ARG A 157 2.14 6.33 -2.84
CA ARG A 157 0.82 5.90 -3.33
C ARG A 157 0.95 4.63 -4.18
N ILE A 158 0.14 3.60 -3.87
CA ILE A 158 0.00 2.50 -4.82
C ILE A 158 -0.73 3.03 -6.05
N SER A 159 -0.04 3.02 -7.16
CA SER A 159 -0.56 3.46 -8.46
C SER A 159 -0.64 2.29 -9.44
N TRP A 160 -1.15 2.55 -10.63
CA TRP A 160 -1.20 1.57 -11.72
C TRP A 160 -0.76 2.22 -13.02
N GLY A 161 -0.16 1.42 -13.90
CA GLY A 161 0.24 1.83 -15.24
C GLY A 161 0.08 0.70 -16.24
N GLN A 162 -0.25 1.06 -17.49
CA GLN A 162 -0.28 0.10 -18.58
C GLN A 162 1.10 0.00 -19.22
N VAL A 163 1.60 -1.22 -19.35
CA VAL A 163 2.93 -1.50 -19.89
C VAL A 163 2.99 -1.18 -21.38
N ARG A 164 3.95 -0.35 -21.78
CA ARG A 164 4.24 0.04 -23.17
C ARG A 164 5.47 -0.65 -23.72
N ALA A 165 6.45 -0.92 -22.85
CA ALA A 165 7.67 -1.61 -23.22
C ALA A 165 8.22 -2.41 -22.04
N VAL A 166 8.92 -3.51 -22.33
CA VAL A 166 9.65 -4.31 -21.37
C VAL A 166 11.12 -4.25 -21.77
N ASP A 167 11.99 -3.78 -20.89
CA ASP A 167 13.41 -3.58 -21.14
C ASP A 167 14.25 -4.10 -19.95
N GLY A 168 14.66 -5.36 -20.03
CA GLY A 168 15.47 -6.02 -19.02
C GLY A 168 14.84 -5.92 -17.61
N ALA A 169 15.54 -5.24 -16.71
CA ALA A 169 15.11 -5.03 -15.31
C ALA A 169 14.04 -3.95 -15.13
N SER A 170 13.52 -3.36 -16.21
CA SER A 170 12.55 -2.26 -16.16
C SER A 170 11.39 -2.48 -17.12
N VAL A 171 10.31 -1.79 -16.86
CA VAL A 171 9.19 -1.60 -17.79
C VAL A 171 8.91 -0.11 -17.96
N THR A 172 8.45 0.30 -19.13
CA THR A 172 7.87 1.62 -19.33
C THR A 172 6.35 1.50 -19.26
N VAL A 173 5.73 2.29 -18.42
CA VAL A 173 4.27 2.28 -18.20
C VAL A 173 3.66 3.66 -18.44
N ASP A 174 2.45 3.72 -18.98
CA ASP A 174 1.64 4.94 -18.96
C ASP A 174 0.92 5.03 -17.62
N ARG A 175 1.28 6.02 -16.80
CA ARG A 175 0.79 6.20 -15.44
C ARG A 175 0.31 7.63 -15.20
N GLN A 176 -0.77 7.77 -14.44
CA GLN A 176 -1.31 9.05 -14.00
C GLN A 176 -0.67 9.46 -12.66
N PRO A 177 0.12 10.56 -12.61
CA PRO A 177 0.69 11.04 -11.36
C PRO A 177 -0.38 11.66 -10.45
N LEU A 178 -0.14 11.62 -9.13
CA LEU A 178 -0.87 12.42 -8.16
C LEU A 178 -0.41 13.87 -8.25
N VAL A 179 -1.34 14.80 -8.43
CA VAL A 179 -1.06 16.22 -8.57
C VAL A 179 -1.98 17.04 -7.65
N LEU A 180 -1.58 18.29 -7.40
CA LEU A 180 -2.47 19.29 -6.80
C LEU A 180 -3.00 20.18 -7.92
N ARG A 181 -4.34 20.23 -8.07
CA ARG A 181 -5.04 21.18 -8.94
C ARG A 181 -5.94 22.05 -8.07
N GLU A 182 -5.73 23.36 -8.08
CA GLU A 182 -6.47 24.30 -7.25
C GLU A 182 -6.49 23.93 -5.75
N GLY A 183 -5.35 23.42 -5.26
CA GLY A 183 -5.19 22.98 -3.88
C GLY A 183 -5.84 21.63 -3.55
N LYS A 184 -6.41 20.90 -4.52
CA LYS A 184 -7.02 19.58 -4.34
C LYS A 184 -6.19 18.47 -4.99
N PHE A 185 -6.17 17.29 -4.37
CA PHE A 185 -5.56 16.11 -4.98
C PHE A 185 -6.35 15.65 -6.20
N ALA A 186 -5.64 15.39 -7.29
CA ALA A 186 -6.19 14.82 -8.50
C ALA A 186 -5.18 13.86 -9.15
N LEU A 187 -5.66 12.98 -10.03
CA LEU A 187 -4.79 12.27 -10.96
C LEU A 187 -4.55 13.13 -12.19
N GLY A 188 -3.29 13.31 -12.56
CA GLY A 188 -2.86 14.03 -13.74
C GLY A 188 -3.13 13.27 -15.03
N GLU A 189 -2.63 13.78 -16.14
CA GLU A 189 -2.64 13.09 -17.42
C GLU A 189 -1.66 11.92 -17.37
N ALA A 190 -2.01 10.83 -18.09
CA ALA A 190 -1.12 9.68 -18.18
C ALA A 190 0.15 10.07 -18.95
N GLN A 191 1.29 9.69 -18.40
CA GLN A 191 2.60 9.94 -19.01
C GLN A 191 3.49 8.71 -18.88
N PRO A 192 4.43 8.50 -19.82
CA PRO A 192 5.35 7.39 -19.74
C PRO A 192 6.28 7.53 -18.55
N GLU A 193 6.43 6.46 -17.79
CA GLU A 193 7.34 6.37 -16.67
C GLU A 193 8.10 5.04 -16.70
N ARG A 194 9.40 5.10 -16.41
CA ARG A 194 10.23 3.91 -16.27
C ARG A 194 10.14 3.39 -14.84
N VAL A 195 9.78 2.12 -14.70
CA VAL A 195 9.56 1.44 -13.42
C VAL A 195 10.46 0.21 -13.36
N LEU A 196 11.12 -0.01 -12.22
CA LEU A 196 11.91 -1.22 -11.99
C LEU A 196 10.98 -2.42 -11.76
N ARG A 197 11.28 -3.57 -12.38
CA ARG A 197 10.57 -4.85 -12.18
C ARG A 197 11.42 -5.95 -11.57
N SER A 198 12.75 -5.79 -11.60
CA SER A 198 13.67 -6.71 -10.93
C SER A 198 14.85 -5.97 -10.33
N PHE A 199 15.37 -6.51 -9.23
CA PHE A 199 16.56 -6.06 -8.52
C PHE A 199 17.45 -7.27 -8.31
N ASP A 200 18.71 -7.21 -8.73
CA ASP A 200 19.67 -8.33 -8.72
C ASP A 200 19.11 -9.64 -9.32
N GLY A 201 18.31 -9.50 -10.39
CA GLY A 201 17.70 -10.65 -11.07
C GLY A 201 16.46 -11.24 -10.37
N LEU A 202 16.03 -10.66 -9.26
CA LEU A 202 14.82 -11.07 -8.52
C LEU A 202 13.72 -10.03 -8.71
N GLY A 203 12.48 -10.50 -8.90
CA GLY A 203 11.32 -9.61 -9.08
C GLY A 203 9.99 -10.31 -8.87
N PHE A 204 8.91 -9.56 -9.06
CA PHE A 204 7.54 -10.05 -8.81
C PHE A 204 6.62 -9.91 -10.03
N ALA A 205 7.13 -9.32 -11.12
CA ALA A 205 6.41 -9.09 -12.36
C ALA A 205 7.26 -9.60 -13.55
N GLU A 206 7.82 -10.82 -13.43
CA GLU A 206 8.72 -11.39 -14.43
C GLU A 206 8.00 -11.73 -15.74
N ASP A 207 6.75 -12.19 -15.66
CA ASP A 207 5.94 -12.58 -16.82
C ASP A 207 5.17 -11.40 -17.44
N VAL A 208 5.51 -10.15 -17.06
CA VAL A 208 4.84 -8.96 -17.56
C VAL A 208 5.05 -8.78 -19.06
N SER A 209 3.98 -8.44 -19.76
CA SER A 209 3.96 -8.22 -21.21
C SER A 209 3.41 -6.83 -21.56
N VAL A 210 3.71 -6.35 -22.77
CA VAL A 210 3.11 -5.11 -23.29
C VAL A 210 1.58 -5.24 -23.32
N GLY A 211 0.90 -4.22 -22.79
CA GLY A 211 -0.55 -4.19 -22.64
C GLY A 211 -1.04 -4.55 -21.25
N ASP A 212 -0.25 -5.25 -20.45
CA ASP A 212 -0.60 -5.59 -19.07
C ASP A 212 -0.72 -4.34 -18.19
N TRP A 213 -1.53 -4.44 -17.14
CA TRP A 213 -1.57 -3.45 -16.07
C TRP A 213 -0.71 -3.91 -14.90
N VAL A 214 0.16 -3.04 -14.41
CA VAL A 214 0.98 -3.30 -13.22
C VAL A 214 0.68 -2.29 -12.12
N SER A 215 0.77 -2.75 -10.86
CA SER A 215 0.80 -1.87 -9.71
C SER A 215 2.21 -1.35 -9.47
N VAL A 216 2.30 -0.07 -9.07
CA VAL A 216 3.59 0.61 -8.86
C VAL A 216 3.64 1.23 -7.47
N HIS A 217 4.74 1.03 -6.75
CA HIS A 217 5.04 1.62 -5.46
C HIS A 217 6.52 1.99 -5.37
N TRP A 218 6.84 3.26 -5.15
CA TRP A 218 8.21 3.77 -5.13
C TRP A 218 9.03 3.41 -6.39
N GLY A 219 8.42 3.53 -7.58
CA GLY A 219 9.07 3.20 -8.85
C GLY A 219 9.34 1.70 -9.06
N TRP A 220 8.66 0.83 -8.30
CA TRP A 220 8.76 -0.63 -8.35
C TRP A 220 7.45 -1.26 -8.83
N ALA A 221 7.53 -2.17 -9.81
CA ALA A 221 6.40 -2.99 -10.27
C ALA A 221 6.15 -4.13 -9.26
N CYS A 222 5.05 -4.00 -8.50
CA CYS A 222 4.75 -4.93 -7.42
C CYS A 222 4.10 -6.23 -7.90
N GLU A 223 3.14 -6.13 -8.82
CA GLU A 223 2.49 -7.28 -9.46
C GLU A 223 1.75 -6.87 -10.74
N VAL A 224 1.47 -7.87 -11.60
CA VAL A 224 0.51 -7.72 -12.70
C VAL A 224 -0.90 -7.76 -12.13
N LEU A 225 -1.73 -6.77 -12.51
CA LEU A 225 -3.10 -6.62 -12.02
C LEU A 225 -4.09 -7.29 -12.97
N ASP A 226 -4.94 -8.15 -12.44
CA ASP A 226 -6.16 -8.56 -13.12
C ASP A 226 -7.21 -7.43 -13.11
N ASP A 227 -8.27 -7.58 -13.91
CA ASP A 227 -9.34 -6.57 -14.03
C ASP A 227 -10.00 -6.24 -12.70
N ARG A 228 -10.18 -7.24 -11.82
CA ARG A 228 -10.78 -7.06 -10.49
C ARG A 228 -9.90 -6.21 -9.58
N LYS A 229 -8.61 -6.53 -9.51
CA LYS A 229 -7.64 -5.77 -8.68
C LYS A 229 -7.50 -4.34 -9.18
N LEU A 230 -7.41 -4.16 -10.50
CA LEU A 230 -7.33 -2.84 -11.13
C LEU A 230 -8.57 -2.00 -10.83
N ALA A 231 -9.76 -2.58 -10.99
CA ALA A 231 -11.03 -1.92 -10.68
C ALA A 231 -11.13 -1.52 -9.20
N ASN A 232 -10.72 -2.40 -8.29
CA ASN A 232 -10.69 -2.14 -6.86
C ASN A 232 -9.71 -1.01 -6.51
N LEU A 233 -8.48 -1.06 -7.01
CA LEU A 233 -7.47 -0.04 -6.75
C LEU A 233 -7.93 1.33 -7.26
N ARG A 234 -8.50 1.42 -8.46
CA ARG A 234 -9.09 2.65 -9.02
C ARG A 234 -10.21 3.19 -8.15
N ARG A 235 -11.16 2.33 -7.77
CA ARG A 235 -12.30 2.70 -6.93
C ARG A 235 -11.88 3.25 -5.58
N TRP A 236 -11.01 2.54 -4.87
CA TRP A 236 -10.58 2.93 -3.54
C TRP A 236 -9.64 4.14 -3.55
N THR A 237 -8.85 4.30 -4.61
CA THR A 237 -8.06 5.53 -4.82
C THR A 237 -8.98 6.73 -5.00
N ALA A 238 -9.96 6.68 -5.90
CA ALA A 238 -10.91 7.77 -6.12
C ALA A 238 -11.68 8.11 -4.84
N HIS A 239 -12.12 7.09 -4.09
CA HIS A 239 -12.82 7.26 -2.82
C HIS A 239 -11.98 8.05 -1.81
N HIS A 240 -10.71 7.65 -1.58
CA HIS A 240 -9.87 8.31 -0.57
C HIS A 240 -9.34 9.67 -1.02
N LEU A 241 -9.13 9.92 -2.32
CA LEU A 241 -8.86 11.27 -2.82
C LEU A 241 -10.05 12.20 -2.59
N THR A 242 -11.28 11.71 -2.79
CA THR A 242 -12.49 12.49 -2.48
C THR A 242 -12.58 12.84 -1.00
N ILE A 243 -12.25 11.89 -0.12
CA ILE A 243 -12.22 12.10 1.33
C ILE A 243 -11.16 13.12 1.71
N ALA A 244 -9.91 12.92 1.28
CA ALA A 244 -8.79 13.81 1.58
C ALA A 244 -9.09 15.25 1.13
N ASN A 245 -9.76 15.42 -0.01
CA ASN A 245 -10.13 16.72 -0.54
C ASN A 245 -11.20 17.48 0.26
N ARG A 246 -11.89 16.83 1.20
CA ARG A 246 -12.83 17.50 2.13
C ARG A 246 -12.11 18.19 3.29
N THR A 247 -10.86 17.81 3.56
CA THR A 247 -10.06 18.28 4.69
C THR A 247 -8.88 19.16 4.32
N ILE A 248 -8.76 19.50 3.02
CA ILE A 248 -7.77 20.44 2.47
C ILE A 248 -8.41 21.80 2.26
#